data_e4af6da064a579a6d4dd018c85c1c998
#
_entry.id   e4af6da064a579a6d4dd018c85c1c998
#
_cell.length_a   1.000
_cell.length_b   1.000
_cell.length_c   1.000
_cell.angle_alpha   90.00
_cell.angle_beta   90.00
_cell.angle_gamma   90.00
#
_symmetry.space_group_name_H-M   'P 1'
#
loop_
_entity.id
_entity.type
_entity.pdbx_description
1 polymer ?
#
loop_
_entity_poly.entity_id
_entity_poly.type
_entity_poly.pdbx_seq_one_letter_code
_entity_poly.pdbx_strand_id
1 'polypeptide(L)'
;FLKDHRYEESEKRSLLIVTVSENADNVVETIRKNNYGTYHLAGIVFMDCDKKGASVCGVPVVAGKEDMISYIHKNWIDEVFFAVPKEIPIPEQMIKDCSAMGVVIHMRLATMKSLGKNQVVEELGGYTVLSSSIHIVTPRQMFVKRAMDIAGGLVGCLFTGIAAIFLVPAIKIKSPGPAFFSQVRMGKNGRPFKIYKFR
;
A
#
# COMPACT_ATOMS: atom_id res chain seq x y z
N PHE A 1 -5.30 24.64 8.84
CA PHE A 1 -6.37 23.66 9.13
C PHE A 1 -6.56 22.60 8.03
N LEU A 2 -6.21 22.90 6.76
CA LEU A 2 -6.33 21.94 5.63
C LEU A 2 -5.08 21.06 5.42
N LYS A 3 -3.99 21.28 6.14
CA LYS A 3 -2.74 20.51 6.03
C LYS A 3 -2.70 19.28 6.93
N ASP A 4 -3.38 19.29 8.06
CA ASP A 4 -3.31 18.19 9.04
C ASP A 4 -4.08 16.93 8.59
N HIS A 5 -5.24 17.07 7.94
CA HIS A 5 -6.00 15.91 7.47
C HIS A 5 -5.29 15.08 6.40
N ARG A 6 -4.42 15.68 5.57
CA ARG A 6 -3.63 14.93 4.57
C ARG A 6 -2.47 14.14 5.17
N TYR A 7 -1.97 14.54 6.32
CA TYR A 7 -0.87 13.83 7.00
C TYR A 7 -1.37 12.60 7.74
N GLU A 8 -2.52 12.66 8.39
CA GLU A 8 -3.13 11.51 9.06
C GLU A 8 -3.62 10.42 8.10
N GLU A 9 -4.13 10.79 6.91
CA GLU A 9 -4.50 9.81 5.87
C GLU A 9 -3.27 9.16 5.22
N SER A 10 -2.12 9.81 5.23
CA SER A 10 -0.88 9.30 4.63
C SER A 10 -0.25 8.14 5.41
N GLU A 11 -0.58 7.95 6.69
CA GLU A 11 -0.07 6.83 7.51
C GLU A 11 -0.95 5.59 7.44
N LYS A 12 -2.23 5.71 7.04
CA LYS A 12 -3.15 4.58 6.92
C LYS A 12 -2.87 3.77 5.66
N ARG A 13 -2.97 2.45 5.78
CA ARG A 13 -2.84 1.56 4.63
C ARG A 13 -4.09 1.64 3.76
N SER A 14 -3.89 1.77 2.47
CA SER A 14 -4.97 1.86 1.48
C SER A 14 -5.51 0.48 1.18
N LEU A 15 -6.75 0.18 1.62
CA LEU A 15 -7.42 -1.10 1.48
C LEU A 15 -8.48 -1.04 0.38
N LEU A 16 -8.38 -1.93 -0.60
CA LEU A 16 -9.39 -2.17 -1.63
C LEU A 16 -10.22 -3.42 -1.26
N ILE A 17 -11.53 -3.28 -1.22
CA ILE A 17 -12.44 -4.38 -0.88
C ILE A 17 -12.98 -5.00 -2.16
N VAL A 18 -12.83 -6.31 -2.31
CA VAL A 18 -13.38 -7.10 -3.42
C VAL A 18 -14.50 -7.99 -2.89
N THR A 19 -15.72 -7.76 -3.32
CA THR A 19 -16.91 -8.46 -2.80
C THR A 19 -17.98 -8.61 -3.89
N VAL A 20 -19.16 -9.08 -3.50
CA VAL A 20 -20.37 -9.11 -4.34
C VAL A 20 -21.35 -8.05 -3.86
N SER A 21 -22.22 -7.59 -4.77
CA SER A 21 -23.17 -6.50 -4.47
C SER A 21 -24.08 -6.80 -3.27
N GLU A 22 -24.49 -8.06 -3.11
CA GLU A 22 -25.39 -8.51 -2.03
C GLU A 22 -24.74 -8.40 -0.63
N ASN A 23 -23.44 -8.61 -0.52
CA ASN A 23 -22.72 -8.65 0.76
C ASN A 23 -21.96 -7.36 1.09
N ALA A 24 -21.97 -6.39 0.20
CA ALA A 24 -21.13 -5.21 0.30
C ALA A 24 -21.37 -4.37 1.57
N ASP A 25 -22.64 -4.13 1.91
CA ASP A 25 -23.02 -3.35 3.09
C ASP A 25 -22.49 -4.00 4.36
N ASN A 26 -22.70 -5.30 4.52
CA ASN A 26 -22.26 -6.05 5.69
C ASN A 26 -20.72 -6.06 5.82
N VAL A 27 -20.01 -6.24 4.70
CA VAL A 27 -18.54 -6.26 4.68
C VAL A 27 -17.99 -4.90 5.07
N VAL A 28 -18.51 -3.80 4.49
CA VAL A 28 -18.05 -2.44 4.79
C VAL A 28 -18.35 -2.05 6.24
N GLU A 29 -19.55 -2.35 6.75
CA GLU A 29 -19.91 -2.06 8.14
C GLU A 29 -19.04 -2.84 9.13
N THR A 30 -18.80 -4.13 8.87
CA THR A 30 -17.97 -4.98 9.75
C THR A 30 -16.54 -4.44 9.82
N ILE A 31 -15.95 -4.10 8.66
CA ILE A 31 -14.61 -3.53 8.62
C ILE A 31 -14.59 -2.18 9.35
N ARG A 32 -15.57 -1.30 9.14
CA ARG A 32 -15.62 0.01 9.81
C ARG A 32 -15.70 -0.10 11.33
N LYS A 33 -16.53 -1.02 11.85
CA LYS A 33 -16.67 -1.26 13.29
C LYS A 33 -15.36 -1.72 13.94
N ASN A 34 -14.51 -2.44 13.20
CA ASN A 34 -13.30 -3.07 13.71
C ASN A 34 -12.00 -2.47 13.14
N ASN A 35 -12.08 -1.37 12.39
CA ASN A 35 -10.91 -0.81 11.70
C ASN A 35 -9.89 -0.12 12.63
N TYR A 36 -10.32 0.40 13.78
CA TYR A 36 -9.47 1.13 14.74
C TYR A 36 -8.49 2.14 14.08
N GLY A 37 -8.86 2.70 12.92
CA GLY A 37 -8.04 3.67 12.21
C GLY A 37 -6.88 3.10 11.39
N THR A 38 -6.74 1.78 11.29
CA THR A 38 -5.62 1.11 10.60
C THR A 38 -5.67 1.26 9.08
N TYR A 39 -6.88 1.20 8.50
CA TYR A 39 -7.08 1.20 7.05
C TYR A 39 -7.84 2.43 6.57
N HIS A 40 -7.42 2.95 5.43
CA HIS A 40 -8.22 3.83 4.58
C HIS A 40 -8.93 2.98 3.53
N LEU A 41 -10.28 2.99 3.51
CA LEU A 41 -11.05 2.24 2.52
C LEU A 41 -11.02 2.99 1.19
N ALA A 42 -10.15 2.57 0.28
CA ALA A 42 -9.92 3.22 -1.01
C ALA A 42 -11.08 3.03 -1.99
N GLY A 43 -11.82 1.94 -1.86
CA GLY A 43 -12.96 1.66 -2.71
C GLY A 43 -13.42 0.22 -2.66
N ILE A 44 -14.46 -0.07 -3.43
CA ILE A 44 -15.06 -1.39 -3.57
C ILE A 44 -14.97 -1.82 -5.03
N VAL A 45 -14.69 -3.10 -5.23
CA VAL A 45 -14.77 -3.79 -6.53
C VAL A 45 -15.82 -4.87 -6.44
N PHE A 46 -16.76 -4.89 -7.38
CA PHE A 46 -17.74 -5.95 -7.48
C PHE A 46 -17.29 -7.04 -8.44
N MET A 47 -17.50 -8.31 -8.02
CA MET A 47 -17.18 -9.49 -8.82
C MET A 47 -18.36 -9.97 -9.67
N ASP A 48 -19.58 -9.54 -9.32
CA ASP A 48 -20.85 -10.00 -9.89
C ASP A 48 -21.50 -8.98 -10.85
N CYS A 49 -21.18 -7.71 -10.71
CA CYS A 49 -21.79 -6.65 -11.52
C CYS A 49 -20.84 -5.45 -11.70
N ASP A 50 -21.10 -4.66 -12.72
CA ASP A 50 -20.40 -3.37 -12.92
C ASP A 50 -21.32 -2.22 -12.47
N LYS A 51 -21.12 -1.73 -11.26
CA LYS A 51 -21.80 -0.57 -10.66
C LYS A 51 -20.81 0.55 -10.36
N LYS A 52 -19.84 0.75 -11.23
CA LYS A 52 -18.84 1.82 -11.09
C LYS A 52 -19.49 3.19 -10.90
N GLY A 53 -19.03 3.93 -9.89
CA GLY A 53 -19.57 5.25 -9.51
C GLY A 53 -20.68 5.19 -8.47
N ALA A 54 -21.19 4.00 -8.11
CA ALA A 54 -22.08 3.85 -6.95
C ALA A 54 -21.30 4.02 -5.65
N SER A 55 -22.02 4.13 -4.53
CA SER A 55 -21.42 4.19 -3.19
C SER A 55 -22.16 3.23 -2.26
N VAL A 56 -21.40 2.50 -1.45
CA VAL A 56 -21.92 1.55 -0.43
C VAL A 56 -21.43 2.01 0.93
N CYS A 57 -22.34 2.33 1.82
CA CYS A 57 -22.02 2.90 3.14
C CYS A 57 -20.98 4.06 3.07
N GLY A 58 -21.02 4.91 2.01
CA GLY A 58 -20.09 6.02 1.82
C GLY A 58 -18.69 5.63 1.33
N VAL A 59 -18.47 4.36 0.89
CA VAL A 59 -17.27 3.92 0.19
C VAL A 59 -17.59 3.81 -1.30
N PRO A 60 -16.82 4.45 -2.20
CA PRO A 60 -17.11 4.44 -3.63
C PRO A 60 -16.85 3.07 -4.26
N VAL A 61 -17.70 2.68 -5.21
CA VAL A 61 -17.43 1.56 -6.12
C VAL A 61 -16.56 2.06 -7.26
N VAL A 62 -15.30 1.62 -7.27
CA VAL A 62 -14.24 2.21 -8.11
C VAL A 62 -14.00 1.44 -9.40
N ALA A 63 -14.28 0.15 -9.42
CA ALA A 63 -14.04 -0.71 -10.57
C ALA A 63 -14.97 -1.93 -10.55
N GLY A 64 -15.16 -2.54 -11.70
CA GLY A 64 -15.65 -3.90 -11.85
C GLY A 64 -14.49 -4.91 -11.86
N LYS A 65 -14.82 -6.19 -12.05
CA LYS A 65 -13.87 -7.30 -12.06
C LYS A 65 -12.73 -7.11 -13.07
N GLU A 66 -13.03 -6.62 -14.26
CA GLU A 66 -12.07 -6.47 -15.36
C GLU A 66 -11.14 -5.26 -15.19
N ASP A 67 -11.66 -4.18 -14.58
CA ASP A 67 -10.94 -2.92 -14.39
C ASP A 67 -10.09 -2.89 -13.10
N MET A 68 -10.23 -3.87 -12.21
CA MET A 68 -9.60 -3.88 -10.88
C MET A 68 -8.07 -3.72 -10.97
N ILE A 69 -7.41 -4.50 -11.81
CA ILE A 69 -5.95 -4.47 -11.97
C ILE A 69 -5.50 -3.10 -12.50
N SER A 70 -6.22 -2.56 -13.48
CA SER A 70 -5.95 -1.21 -14.02
C SER A 70 -6.14 -0.13 -12.95
N TYR A 71 -7.13 -0.29 -12.07
CA TYR A 71 -7.36 0.62 -10.96
C TYR A 71 -6.22 0.57 -9.95
N ILE A 72 -5.76 -0.62 -9.55
CA ILE A 72 -4.63 -0.81 -8.62
C ILE A 72 -3.36 -0.18 -9.20
N HIS A 73 -3.09 -0.33 -10.50
CA HIS A 73 -1.95 0.30 -11.17
C HIS A 73 -1.97 1.84 -11.13
N LYS A 74 -3.15 2.44 -11.23
CA LYS A 74 -3.31 3.91 -11.26
C LYS A 74 -3.38 4.55 -9.88
N ASN A 75 -3.71 3.77 -8.87
CA ASN A 75 -3.93 4.26 -7.50
C ASN A 75 -2.99 3.53 -6.53
N TRP A 76 -2.68 4.19 -5.43
CA TRP A 76 -1.76 3.65 -4.41
C TRP A 76 -2.49 2.72 -3.47
N ILE A 77 -2.75 1.51 -3.91
CA ILE A 77 -3.37 0.46 -3.12
C ILE A 77 -2.27 -0.37 -2.45
N ASP A 78 -2.32 -0.46 -1.14
CA ASP A 78 -1.36 -1.25 -0.35
C ASP A 78 -1.85 -2.68 -0.16
N GLU A 79 -3.17 -2.86 0.06
CA GLU A 79 -3.77 -4.13 0.44
C GLU A 79 -5.11 -4.36 -0.30
N VAL A 80 -5.40 -5.60 -0.63
CA VAL A 80 -6.66 -6.03 -1.24
C VAL A 80 -7.30 -7.11 -0.38
N PHE A 81 -8.56 -6.92 0.00
CA PHE A 81 -9.33 -7.88 0.77
C PHE A 81 -10.43 -8.53 -0.08
N PHE A 82 -10.30 -9.83 -0.32
CA PHE A 82 -11.29 -10.64 -1.01
C PHE A 82 -12.32 -11.21 -0.02
N ALA A 83 -13.50 -10.61 0.03
CA ALA A 83 -14.65 -11.04 0.81
C ALA A 83 -15.73 -11.65 -0.10
N VAL A 84 -15.31 -12.50 -1.02
CA VAL A 84 -16.18 -13.13 -2.02
C VAL A 84 -16.71 -14.47 -1.50
N PRO A 85 -18.00 -14.82 -1.70
CA PRO A 85 -18.55 -16.14 -1.40
C PRO A 85 -17.81 -17.27 -2.14
N LYS A 86 -17.84 -18.51 -1.58
CA LYS A 86 -17.16 -19.68 -2.17
C LYS A 86 -17.68 -20.06 -3.56
N GLU A 87 -18.91 -19.72 -3.83
CA GLU A 87 -19.62 -20.03 -5.06
C GLU A 87 -19.08 -19.24 -6.26
N ILE A 88 -18.44 -18.10 -5.99
CA ILE A 88 -17.89 -17.24 -7.03
C ILE A 88 -16.37 -17.44 -7.10
N PRO A 89 -15.85 -18.05 -8.16
CA PRO A 89 -14.42 -18.31 -8.28
C PRO A 89 -13.65 -17.01 -8.50
N ILE A 90 -12.60 -16.81 -7.70
CA ILE A 90 -11.62 -15.75 -7.91
C ILE A 90 -10.60 -16.24 -8.95
N PRO A 91 -10.40 -15.53 -10.07
CA PRO A 91 -9.44 -15.94 -11.08
C PRO A 91 -8.01 -15.96 -10.50
N GLU A 92 -7.29 -17.06 -10.72
CA GLU A 92 -5.90 -17.18 -10.26
C GLU A 92 -4.97 -16.10 -10.85
N GLN A 93 -5.26 -15.69 -12.08
CA GLN A 93 -4.49 -14.63 -12.72
C GLN A 93 -4.60 -13.30 -11.96
N MET A 94 -5.79 -12.95 -11.47
CA MET A 94 -6.00 -11.75 -10.65
C MET A 94 -5.17 -11.74 -9.37
N ILE A 95 -5.06 -12.91 -8.71
CA ILE A 95 -4.22 -13.09 -7.53
C ILE A 95 -2.72 -12.94 -7.88
N LYS A 96 -2.29 -13.54 -8.99
CA LYS A 96 -0.90 -13.44 -9.47
C LYS A 96 -0.53 -12.01 -9.83
N ASP A 97 -1.41 -11.29 -10.50
CA ASP A 97 -1.19 -9.89 -10.91
C ASP A 97 -1.09 -8.97 -9.68
N CYS A 98 -1.97 -9.11 -8.68
CA CYS A 98 -1.86 -8.39 -7.41
C CYS A 98 -0.55 -8.71 -6.67
N SER A 99 -0.16 -10.00 -6.62
CA SER A 99 1.10 -10.42 -5.99
C SER A 99 2.31 -9.85 -6.72
N ALA A 100 2.31 -9.85 -8.05
CA ALA A 100 3.40 -9.29 -8.86
C ALA A 100 3.58 -7.77 -8.65
N MET A 101 2.49 -7.05 -8.34
CA MET A 101 2.53 -5.63 -7.98
C MET A 101 2.99 -5.36 -6.54
N GLY A 102 3.18 -6.42 -5.73
CA GLY A 102 3.58 -6.30 -4.32
C GLY A 102 2.46 -5.88 -3.37
N VAL A 103 1.21 -5.97 -3.81
CA VAL A 103 0.02 -5.71 -3.00
C VAL A 103 -0.20 -6.88 -2.04
N VAL A 104 -0.51 -6.59 -0.78
CA VAL A 104 -0.86 -7.64 0.19
C VAL A 104 -2.28 -8.13 -0.07
N ILE A 105 -2.44 -9.45 -0.16
CA ILE A 105 -3.72 -10.06 -0.45
C ILE A 105 -4.26 -10.72 0.81
N HIS A 106 -5.46 -10.34 1.21
CA HIS A 106 -6.21 -10.94 2.30
C HIS A 106 -7.40 -11.70 1.73
N MET A 107 -7.55 -12.96 2.11
CA MET A 107 -8.71 -13.76 1.72
C MET A 107 -9.45 -14.23 2.95
N ARG A 108 -10.77 -14.11 2.94
CA ARG A 108 -11.60 -14.63 4.02
C ARG A 108 -11.41 -16.16 4.14
N LEU A 109 -11.12 -16.64 5.35
CA LEU A 109 -10.74 -18.04 5.60
C LEU A 109 -11.80 -19.04 5.11
N ALA A 110 -13.08 -18.65 5.15
CA ALA A 110 -14.19 -19.46 4.65
C ALA A 110 -14.15 -19.71 3.13
N THR A 111 -13.35 -18.97 2.36
CA THR A 111 -13.34 -19.00 0.88
C THR A 111 -12.15 -19.77 0.29
N MET A 112 -11.29 -20.38 1.12
CA MET A 112 -9.94 -20.77 0.72
C MET A 112 -9.81 -21.94 -0.24
N LYS A 113 -9.04 -21.69 -1.31
CA LYS A 113 -8.03 -22.59 -1.89
C LYS A 113 -6.64 -22.04 -1.55
N SER A 114 -5.63 -22.91 -1.39
CA SER A 114 -4.27 -22.51 -1.03
C SER A 114 -3.72 -21.43 -1.95
N LEU A 115 -3.24 -20.32 -1.39
CA LEU A 115 -2.67 -19.18 -2.12
C LEU A 115 -1.17 -19.31 -2.42
N GLY A 116 -0.55 -20.47 -2.11
CA GLY A 116 0.89 -20.70 -2.32
C GLY A 116 1.75 -20.58 -1.06
N LYS A 117 3.01 -20.18 -1.20
CA LYS A 117 3.98 -20.08 -0.11
C LYS A 117 3.84 -18.73 0.63
N ASN A 118 4.28 -18.67 1.88
CA ASN A 118 4.25 -17.48 2.75
C ASN A 118 2.84 -16.95 3.07
N GLN A 119 2.10 -17.75 3.83
CA GLN A 119 0.75 -17.42 4.28
C GLN A 119 0.74 -17.26 5.81
N VAL A 120 0.01 -16.26 6.31
CA VAL A 120 -0.23 -16.04 7.74
C VAL A 120 -1.73 -15.85 7.95
N VAL A 121 -2.26 -16.50 8.99
CA VAL A 121 -3.62 -16.25 9.45
C VAL A 121 -3.59 -15.05 10.38
N GLU A 122 -4.37 -14.03 10.07
CA GLU A 122 -4.49 -12.82 10.88
C GLU A 122 -5.93 -12.31 10.93
N GLU A 123 -6.18 -11.29 11.72
CA GLU A 123 -7.48 -10.64 11.81
C GLU A 123 -7.44 -9.30 11.07
N LEU A 124 -8.36 -9.11 10.14
CA LEU A 124 -8.55 -7.88 9.38
C LEU A 124 -9.99 -7.40 9.55
N GLY A 125 -10.18 -6.27 10.24
CA GLY A 125 -11.48 -5.64 10.37
C GLY A 125 -12.59 -6.57 10.87
N GLY A 126 -12.30 -7.45 11.85
CA GLY A 126 -13.23 -8.44 12.40
C GLY A 126 -13.43 -9.70 11.56
N TYR A 127 -12.61 -9.89 10.51
CA TYR A 127 -12.58 -11.12 9.72
C TYR A 127 -11.29 -11.88 9.97
N THR A 128 -11.38 -13.18 10.22
CA THR A 128 -10.21 -14.06 10.15
C THR A 128 -9.87 -14.27 8.68
N VAL A 129 -8.68 -13.82 8.28
CA VAL A 129 -8.22 -13.85 6.90
C VAL A 129 -6.92 -14.65 6.79
N LEU A 130 -6.68 -15.16 5.59
CA LEU A 130 -5.37 -15.64 5.18
C LEU A 130 -4.69 -14.56 4.37
N SER A 131 -3.59 -14.04 4.90
CA SER A 131 -2.77 -13.06 4.21
C SER A 131 -1.63 -13.73 3.50
N SER A 132 -1.43 -13.37 2.25
CA SER A 132 -0.29 -13.80 1.43
C SER A 132 0.49 -12.59 0.96
N SER A 133 1.80 -12.63 1.15
CA SER A 133 2.72 -11.60 0.68
C SER A 133 4.01 -12.25 0.19
N ILE A 134 4.68 -11.61 -0.76
CA ILE A 134 5.98 -12.05 -1.26
C ILE A 134 7.01 -12.07 -0.12
N HIS A 135 6.88 -11.14 0.84
CA HIS A 135 7.80 -11.01 1.98
C HIS A 135 7.02 -10.84 3.28
N ILE A 136 6.82 -11.94 4.01
CA ILE A 136 6.37 -11.87 5.39
C ILE A 136 7.59 -11.64 6.28
N VAL A 137 7.72 -10.41 6.77
CA VAL A 137 8.84 -10.01 7.63
C VAL A 137 8.42 -10.19 9.08
N THR A 138 9.18 -10.96 9.85
CA THR A 138 8.93 -11.10 11.29
C THR A 138 9.22 -9.79 12.03
N PRO A 139 8.54 -9.52 13.18
CA PRO A 139 8.79 -8.30 13.98
C PRO A 139 10.27 -8.11 14.37
N ARG A 140 10.99 -9.21 14.64
CA ARG A 140 12.43 -9.19 14.94
C ARG A 140 13.26 -8.70 13.75
N GLN A 141 12.98 -9.20 12.55
CA GLN A 141 13.67 -8.78 11.32
C GLN A 141 13.40 -7.30 11.02
N MET A 142 12.17 -6.83 11.27
CA MET A 142 11.81 -5.42 11.09
C MET A 142 12.57 -4.52 12.07
N PHE A 143 12.71 -4.93 13.34
CA PHE A 143 13.50 -4.20 14.33
C PHE A 143 14.99 -4.13 13.96
N VAL A 144 15.59 -5.27 13.63
CA VAL A 144 17.00 -5.34 13.21
C VAL A 144 17.23 -4.48 11.96
N LYS A 145 16.34 -4.59 10.97
CA LYS A 145 16.41 -3.76 9.78
C LYS A 145 16.36 -2.26 10.12
N ARG A 146 15.44 -1.83 10.98
CA ARG A 146 15.34 -0.43 11.40
C ARG A 146 16.60 0.06 12.11
N ALA A 147 17.16 -0.76 13.01
CA ALA A 147 18.41 -0.43 13.70
C ALA A 147 19.57 -0.25 12.70
N MET A 148 19.68 -1.16 11.73
CA MET A 148 20.70 -1.05 10.67
C MET A 148 20.47 0.16 9.76
N ASP A 149 19.22 0.45 9.38
CA ASP A 149 18.89 1.61 8.55
C ASP A 149 19.25 2.92 9.26
N ILE A 150 18.98 3.04 10.57
CA ILE A 150 19.33 4.21 11.37
C ILE A 150 20.85 4.35 11.51
N ALA A 151 21.55 3.26 11.88
CA ALA A 151 23.01 3.29 12.03
C ALA A 151 23.69 3.64 10.70
N GLY A 152 23.29 3.00 9.60
CA GLY A 152 23.82 3.30 8.27
C GLY A 152 23.50 4.71 7.81
N GLY A 153 22.28 5.21 8.11
CA GLY A 153 21.87 6.58 7.82
C GLY A 153 22.71 7.61 8.58
N LEU A 154 22.98 7.40 9.87
CA LEU A 154 23.84 8.30 10.66
C LEU A 154 25.27 8.37 10.10
N VAL A 155 25.85 7.20 9.80
CA VAL A 155 27.20 7.12 9.20
C VAL A 155 27.19 7.80 7.82
N GLY A 156 26.20 7.55 6.98
CA GLY A 156 26.04 8.18 5.67
C GLY A 156 25.89 9.70 5.77
N CYS A 157 25.11 10.19 6.72
CA CYS A 157 24.97 11.64 6.98
C CYS A 157 26.29 12.28 7.42
N LEU A 158 27.07 11.59 8.28
CA LEU A 158 28.37 12.07 8.71
C LEU A 158 29.34 12.25 7.53
N PHE A 159 29.48 11.20 6.69
CA PHE A 159 30.33 11.27 5.49
C PHE A 159 29.85 12.32 4.49
N THR A 160 28.52 12.40 4.27
CA THR A 160 27.94 13.41 3.39
C THR A 160 28.16 14.81 3.93
N GLY A 161 28.07 15.02 5.25
CA GLY A 161 28.38 16.31 5.90
C GLY A 161 29.84 16.73 5.71
N ILE A 162 30.77 15.81 5.93
CA ILE A 162 32.19 16.07 5.70
C ILE A 162 32.46 16.41 4.22
N ALA A 163 31.91 15.61 3.30
CA ALA A 163 32.03 15.88 1.87
C ALA A 163 31.43 17.23 1.46
N ALA A 164 30.30 17.61 2.06
CA ALA A 164 29.64 18.89 1.77
C ALA A 164 30.49 20.10 2.12
N ILE A 165 31.32 20.04 3.18
CA ILE A 165 32.22 21.13 3.58
C ILE A 165 33.18 21.50 2.43
N PHE A 166 33.64 20.52 1.66
CA PHE A 166 34.54 20.72 0.52
C PHE A 166 33.79 20.94 -0.79
N LEU A 167 32.73 20.18 -1.04
CA LEU A 167 32.00 20.22 -2.31
C LEU A 167 31.15 21.48 -2.48
N VAL A 168 30.47 21.94 -1.42
CA VAL A 168 29.60 23.12 -1.54
C VAL A 168 30.34 24.39 -1.93
N PRO A 169 31.50 24.74 -1.32
CA PRO A 169 32.31 25.88 -1.77
C PRO A 169 32.81 25.70 -3.20
N ALA A 170 33.30 24.50 -3.55
CA ALA A 170 33.80 24.23 -4.90
C ALA A 170 32.72 24.39 -5.98
N ILE A 171 31.51 23.92 -5.70
CA ILE A 171 30.35 24.08 -6.60
C ILE A 171 29.99 25.56 -6.75
N LYS A 172 29.93 26.31 -5.65
CA LYS A 172 29.60 27.76 -5.68
C LYS A 172 30.60 28.61 -6.44
N ILE A 173 31.89 28.24 -6.39
CA ILE A 173 32.94 28.93 -7.16
C ILE A 173 32.80 28.69 -8.67
N LYS A 174 32.48 27.45 -9.06
CA LYS A 174 32.36 27.07 -10.48
C LYS A 174 31.01 27.39 -11.12
N SER A 175 29.94 27.41 -10.34
CA SER A 175 28.58 27.59 -10.87
C SER A 175 27.75 28.47 -9.92
N PRO A 176 27.29 29.65 -10.34
CA PRO A 176 26.37 30.47 -9.56
C PRO A 176 24.98 29.78 -9.57
N GLY A 177 24.60 29.21 -8.40
CA GLY A 177 23.32 28.54 -8.25
C GLY A 177 23.21 27.72 -6.95
N PRO A 178 22.07 27.03 -6.72
CA PRO A 178 21.91 26.20 -5.54
C PRO A 178 22.86 24.98 -5.59
N ALA A 179 23.50 24.66 -4.45
CA ALA A 179 24.44 23.54 -4.34
C ALA A 179 23.76 22.17 -4.44
N PHE A 180 22.44 22.12 -4.17
CA PHE A 180 21.66 20.89 -4.21
C PHE A 180 20.63 20.95 -5.36
N PHE A 181 20.52 19.84 -6.05
CA PHE A 181 19.52 19.60 -7.07
C PHE A 181 18.51 18.55 -6.56
N SER A 182 17.22 18.82 -6.74
CA SER A 182 16.18 17.89 -6.35
C SER A 182 15.53 17.24 -7.58
N GLN A 183 15.28 15.94 -7.48
CA GLN A 183 14.60 15.16 -8.52
C GLN A 183 13.50 14.30 -7.90
N VAL A 184 12.33 14.28 -8.52
CA VAL A 184 11.25 13.37 -8.12
C VAL A 184 11.54 11.99 -8.67
N ARG A 185 11.47 10.97 -7.81
CA ARG A 185 11.60 9.55 -8.14
C ARG A 185 10.39 8.78 -7.64
N MET A 186 10.09 7.66 -8.29
CA MET A 186 9.05 6.73 -7.84
C MET A 186 9.63 5.77 -6.81
N GLY A 187 8.95 5.65 -5.67
CA GLY A 187 9.27 4.73 -4.59
C GLY A 187 8.37 3.50 -4.57
N LYS A 188 8.29 2.87 -3.40
CA LYS A 188 7.43 1.70 -3.16
C LYS A 188 5.97 2.05 -3.50
N ASN A 189 5.26 1.13 -4.16
CA ASN A 189 3.86 1.27 -4.58
C ASN A 189 3.59 2.49 -5.47
N GLY A 190 4.60 2.94 -6.25
CA GLY A 190 4.46 4.07 -7.17
C GLY A 190 4.40 5.45 -6.50
N ARG A 191 4.58 5.56 -5.19
CA ARG A 191 4.55 6.84 -4.45
C ARG A 191 5.75 7.71 -4.82
N PRO A 192 5.55 8.94 -5.31
CA PRO A 192 6.66 9.82 -5.66
C PRO A 192 7.33 10.37 -4.39
N PHE A 193 8.66 10.45 -4.43
CA PHE A 193 9.45 11.10 -3.38
C PHE A 193 10.56 11.94 -4.00
N LYS A 194 11.05 12.95 -3.26
CA LYS A 194 12.14 13.83 -3.71
C LYS A 194 13.47 13.32 -3.19
N ILE A 195 14.42 13.14 -4.09
CA ILE A 195 15.83 12.92 -3.74
C ILE A 195 16.62 14.20 -3.99
N TYR A 196 17.62 14.44 -3.13
CA TYR A 196 18.54 15.55 -3.26
C TYR A 196 19.93 15.02 -3.60
N LYS A 197 20.64 15.70 -4.48
CA LYS A 197 22.04 15.40 -4.81
C LYS A 197 22.82 16.69 -5.04
N PHE A 198 24.13 16.61 -4.88
CA PHE A 198 25.02 17.72 -5.22
C PHE A 198 24.95 17.98 -6.74
N ARG A 199 25.06 19.23 -7.11
CA ARG A 199 25.07 19.66 -8.49
C ARG A 199 26.41 19.37 -9.16
#